data_233916b1061ea34ed936228694be9ce2
#
_entry.id   233916b1061ea34ed936228694be9ce2
#
_cell.length_a   1.000
_cell.length_b   1.000
_cell.length_c   1.000
_cell.angle_alpha   90.00
_cell.angle_beta   90.00
_cell.angle_gamma   90.00
#
_symmetry.space_group_name_H-M   'P 1'
#
loop_
_entity.id
_entity.type
_entity.pdbx_description
1 polymer ?
#
loop_
_entity_poly.entity_id
_entity_poly.type
_entity_poly.pdbx_seq_one_letter_code
_entity_poly.pdbx_strand_id
1 'polypeptide(L)'
;MSKNANADLSDATYLPPQFEASGAPKEIDAGGSKFVAVKHLDMPSGYQGTIYKNLQTGDYVVAHRGTEFDRQPLKDGAIDLGMVSTRFNGQLTDALELTRRAKELADHDGKKLSVTGHSLGGALAQVTAHHYNLPGEAFNPYGANSLGYRIPEGQPGNAAPFTNHVMAGDFVSAGGKHYGRVEMYALPSELKTLRTVEFASRLVGGMANEAA
;
A
#
# COMPACT_ATOMS: atom_id res chain seq x y z
N MET A 1 1.13 10.45 -18.19
CA MET A 1 0.97 10.03 -16.80
C MET A 1 2.30 10.21 -16.11
N SER A 2 2.35 10.83 -14.95
CA SER A 2 3.57 10.88 -14.14
C SER A 2 3.93 9.44 -13.75
N LYS A 3 5.17 9.02 -13.99
CA LYS A 3 5.66 7.70 -13.57
C LYS A 3 5.92 7.78 -12.06
N ASN A 4 5.32 6.87 -11.30
CA ASN A 4 5.47 6.78 -9.85
C ASN A 4 6.31 5.54 -9.48
N ALA A 5 7.52 5.77 -8.96
CA ALA A 5 8.43 4.69 -8.60
C ALA A 5 7.86 3.75 -7.53
N ASN A 6 7.12 4.29 -6.54
CA ASN A 6 6.52 3.47 -5.49
C ASN A 6 5.43 2.54 -6.04
N ALA A 7 4.64 3.00 -7.04
CA ALA A 7 3.66 2.15 -7.72
C ALA A 7 4.35 1.00 -8.45
N ASP A 8 5.37 1.32 -9.27
CA ASP A 8 6.09 0.32 -10.05
C ASP A 8 6.81 -0.70 -9.12
N LEU A 9 7.41 -0.25 -8.01
CA LEU A 9 8.07 -1.14 -7.04
C LEU A 9 7.07 -1.99 -6.24
N SER A 10 5.89 -1.45 -5.92
CA SER A 10 4.84 -2.24 -5.25
C SER A 10 4.31 -3.36 -6.15
N ASP A 11 4.23 -3.12 -7.46
CA ASP A 11 3.88 -4.14 -8.45
C ASP A 11 5.03 -5.16 -8.63
N ALA A 12 6.27 -4.69 -8.79
CA ALA A 12 7.43 -5.56 -8.94
C ALA A 12 7.62 -6.55 -7.78
N THR A 13 7.16 -6.21 -6.56
CA THR A 13 7.25 -7.07 -5.38
C THR A 13 6.39 -8.34 -5.47
N TYR A 14 5.44 -8.42 -6.41
CA TYR A 14 4.66 -9.65 -6.64
C TYR A 14 5.46 -10.78 -7.31
N LEU A 15 6.59 -10.46 -7.89
CA LEU A 15 7.53 -11.44 -8.44
C LEU A 15 8.82 -11.45 -7.61
N PRO A 16 9.43 -12.65 -7.41
CA PRO A 16 10.72 -12.71 -6.72
C PRO A 16 11.78 -11.97 -7.55
N PRO A 17 12.77 -11.32 -6.89
CA PRO A 17 13.85 -10.66 -7.60
C PRO A 17 14.58 -11.60 -8.54
N GLN A 18 14.85 -11.10 -9.74
CA GLN A 18 15.61 -11.85 -10.74
C GLN A 18 17.09 -11.49 -10.64
N PHE A 19 17.94 -12.43 -11.08
CA PHE A 19 19.38 -12.28 -11.08
C PHE A 19 19.96 -12.45 -12.49
N GLU A 20 21.04 -11.74 -12.78
CA GLU A 20 21.84 -11.92 -13.96
C GLU A 20 22.62 -13.24 -13.91
N ALA A 21 23.19 -13.68 -15.03
CA ALA A 21 24.04 -14.87 -15.06
C ALA A 21 25.29 -14.74 -14.15
N SER A 22 25.71 -13.52 -13.84
CA SER A 22 26.78 -13.18 -12.90
C SER A 22 26.39 -13.35 -11.42
N GLY A 23 25.09 -13.57 -11.11
CA GLY A 23 24.56 -13.56 -9.75
C GLY A 23 24.20 -12.16 -9.23
N ALA A 24 24.45 -11.09 -10.00
CA ALA A 24 24.02 -9.74 -9.64
C ALA A 24 22.49 -9.60 -9.77
N PRO A 25 21.82 -8.86 -8.88
CA PRO A 25 20.39 -8.60 -9.01
C PRO A 25 20.11 -7.78 -10.27
N LYS A 26 19.08 -8.17 -11.04
CA LYS A 26 18.66 -7.41 -12.23
C LYS A 26 18.13 -6.04 -11.84
N GLU A 27 18.45 -5.06 -12.67
CA GLU A 27 17.91 -3.72 -12.55
C GLU A 27 16.41 -3.70 -12.91
N ILE A 28 15.66 -2.88 -12.16
CA ILE A 28 14.24 -2.62 -12.37
C ILE A 28 14.07 -1.14 -12.72
N ASP A 29 13.36 -0.86 -13.81
CA ASP A 29 12.94 0.50 -14.14
C ASP A 29 11.67 0.84 -13.38
N ALA A 30 11.74 1.82 -12.47
CA ALA A 30 10.61 2.29 -11.69
C ALA A 30 10.60 3.82 -11.63
N GLY A 31 9.49 4.44 -12.00
CA GLY A 31 9.34 5.89 -12.02
C GLY A 31 10.33 6.64 -12.92
N GLY A 32 10.98 5.94 -13.86
CA GLY A 32 12.04 6.48 -14.71
C GLY A 32 13.42 6.47 -14.06
N SER A 33 13.58 5.80 -12.92
CA SER A 33 14.86 5.54 -12.24
C SER A 33 15.16 4.05 -12.23
N LYS A 34 16.45 3.72 -12.06
CA LYS A 34 16.92 2.34 -11.93
C LYS A 34 16.99 1.93 -10.45
N PHE A 35 16.47 0.77 -10.15
CA PHE A 35 16.53 0.16 -8.82
C PHE A 35 17.09 -1.25 -8.89
N VAL A 36 17.67 -1.70 -7.79
CA VAL A 36 18.04 -3.11 -7.58
C VAL A 36 17.48 -3.63 -6.27
N ALA A 37 17.12 -4.92 -6.25
CA ALA A 37 16.74 -5.58 -5.01
C ALA A 37 18.00 -5.85 -4.16
N VAL A 38 18.05 -5.26 -2.96
CA VAL A 38 19.14 -5.46 -1.99
C VAL A 38 18.86 -6.67 -1.11
N LYS A 39 17.58 -6.84 -0.74
CA LYS A 39 17.12 -7.95 0.10
C LYS A 39 15.67 -8.28 -0.23
N HIS A 40 15.39 -9.56 -0.30
CA HIS A 40 14.02 -10.08 -0.40
C HIS A 40 13.77 -11.03 0.76
N LEU A 41 12.60 -10.95 1.37
CA LEU A 41 12.12 -11.93 2.35
C LEU A 41 10.89 -12.64 1.78
N ASP A 42 10.89 -13.96 1.94
CA ASP A 42 9.75 -14.84 1.75
C ASP A 42 9.65 -15.73 3.00
N MET A 43 8.65 -15.47 3.83
CA MET A 43 8.57 -15.99 5.20
C MET A 43 7.45 -17.01 5.36
N PRO A 44 7.60 -17.98 6.27
CA PRO A 44 6.54 -18.97 6.57
C PRO A 44 5.22 -18.34 7.06
N SER A 45 5.25 -17.10 7.56
CA SER A 45 4.06 -16.31 7.89
C SER A 45 3.21 -15.93 6.66
N GLY A 46 3.73 -16.19 5.45
CA GLY A 46 3.18 -15.72 4.18
C GLY A 46 3.59 -14.27 3.83
N TYR A 47 4.41 -13.64 4.67
CA TYR A 47 4.95 -12.32 4.37
C TYR A 47 5.98 -12.40 3.25
N GLN A 48 5.85 -11.50 2.28
CA GLN A 48 6.86 -11.22 1.28
C GLN A 48 7.10 -9.72 1.19
N GLY A 49 8.37 -9.34 1.04
CA GLY A 49 8.75 -7.95 0.89
C GLY A 49 10.18 -7.81 0.39
N THR A 50 10.46 -6.68 -0.24
CA THR A 50 11.75 -6.41 -0.86
C THR A 50 12.27 -5.04 -0.47
N ILE A 51 13.56 -4.96 -0.12
CA ILE A 51 14.29 -3.71 0.00
C ILE A 51 14.89 -3.40 -1.36
N TYR A 52 14.50 -2.30 -1.96
CA TYR A 52 15.07 -1.77 -3.19
C TYR A 52 16.02 -0.60 -2.90
N LYS A 53 17.08 -0.48 -3.69
CA LYS A 53 18.01 0.66 -3.69
C LYS A 53 17.95 1.37 -5.04
N ASN A 54 17.72 2.68 -5.01
CA ASN A 54 17.81 3.52 -6.20
C ASN A 54 19.28 3.69 -6.59
N LEU A 55 19.63 3.36 -7.83
CA LEU A 55 21.02 3.39 -8.30
C LEU A 55 21.52 4.81 -8.56
N GLN A 56 20.64 5.80 -8.77
CA GLN A 56 21.01 7.19 -8.99
C GLN A 56 21.19 7.97 -7.69
N THR A 57 20.26 7.81 -6.73
CA THR A 57 20.29 8.58 -5.48
C THR A 57 20.91 7.83 -4.32
N GLY A 58 20.89 6.50 -4.37
CA GLY A 58 21.27 5.60 -3.28
C GLY A 58 20.18 5.41 -2.23
N ASP A 59 19.00 6.06 -2.36
CA ASP A 59 17.90 5.95 -1.42
C ASP A 59 17.26 4.55 -1.44
N TYR A 60 16.62 4.19 -0.34
CA TYR A 60 16.01 2.89 -0.17
C TYR A 60 14.48 2.97 -0.16
N VAL A 61 13.86 1.91 -0.66
CA VAL A 61 12.41 1.70 -0.60
C VAL A 61 12.13 0.30 -0.10
N VAL A 62 11.29 0.15 0.92
CA VAL A 62 10.71 -1.16 1.29
C VAL A 62 9.37 -1.29 0.60
N ALA A 63 9.22 -2.30 -0.25
CA ALA A 63 7.95 -2.67 -0.84
C ALA A 63 7.41 -3.93 -0.16
N HIS A 64 6.23 -3.81 0.46
CA HIS A 64 5.50 -4.92 1.05
C HIS A 64 4.55 -5.51 0.03
N ARG A 65 4.62 -6.83 -0.18
CA ARG A 65 3.71 -7.53 -1.09
C ARG A 65 2.34 -7.68 -0.46
N GLY A 66 1.31 -7.44 -1.27
CA GLY A 66 -0.06 -7.81 -0.92
C GLY A 66 -0.29 -9.32 -1.05
N THR A 67 -1.38 -9.79 -0.45
CA THR A 67 -1.83 -11.17 -0.65
C THR A 67 -2.56 -11.26 -2.00
N GLU A 68 -2.26 -12.28 -2.79
CA GLU A 68 -3.01 -12.57 -4.01
C GLU A 68 -4.42 -13.07 -3.63
N PHE A 69 -5.37 -12.16 -3.55
CA PHE A 69 -6.80 -12.52 -3.45
C PHE A 69 -7.37 -12.98 -4.81
N ASP A 70 -6.63 -12.79 -5.91
CA ASP A 70 -7.07 -13.01 -7.29
C ASP A 70 -7.35 -14.47 -7.67
N ARG A 71 -6.94 -15.43 -6.85
CA ARG A 71 -7.13 -16.85 -7.18
C ARG A 71 -8.39 -17.50 -6.60
N GLN A 72 -9.13 -16.78 -5.78
CA GLN A 72 -10.50 -17.15 -5.43
C GLN A 72 -11.41 -15.97 -5.81
N PRO A 73 -12.25 -16.13 -6.83
CA PRO A 73 -13.21 -15.10 -7.16
C PRO A 73 -14.02 -14.80 -5.90
N LEU A 74 -14.09 -13.53 -5.52
CA LEU A 74 -15.00 -13.02 -4.50
C LEU A 74 -16.42 -13.35 -4.96
N LYS A 75 -16.90 -14.56 -4.64
CA LYS A 75 -18.17 -15.06 -5.15
C LYS A 75 -19.36 -14.24 -4.70
N ASP A 76 -19.19 -13.40 -3.67
CA ASP A 76 -20.30 -12.63 -3.08
C ASP A 76 -19.91 -11.20 -2.65
N GLY A 77 -18.80 -10.61 -3.14
CA GLY A 77 -18.45 -9.22 -2.86
C GLY A 77 -18.12 -8.88 -1.39
N ALA A 78 -18.10 -9.86 -0.49
CA ALA A 78 -17.75 -9.67 0.90
C ALA A 78 -16.30 -10.12 1.16
N ILE A 79 -15.45 -9.15 1.52
CA ILE A 79 -14.11 -9.47 2.03
C ILE A 79 -14.28 -10.02 3.45
N ASP A 80 -13.79 -11.22 3.70
CA ASP A 80 -13.73 -11.76 5.05
C ASP A 80 -12.71 -10.98 5.88
N LEU A 81 -13.20 -10.00 6.63
CA LEU A 81 -12.40 -9.14 7.50
C LEU A 81 -11.60 -9.94 8.55
N GLY A 82 -12.14 -11.08 9.01
CA GLY A 82 -11.43 -11.97 9.93
C GLY A 82 -10.21 -12.61 9.28
N MET A 83 -10.32 -13.06 8.04
CA MET A 83 -9.20 -13.62 7.29
C MET A 83 -8.13 -12.58 6.98
N VAL A 84 -8.52 -11.34 6.59
CA VAL A 84 -7.59 -10.23 6.36
C VAL A 84 -6.82 -9.90 7.63
N SER A 85 -7.52 -9.74 8.77
CA SER A 85 -6.91 -9.45 10.06
C SER A 85 -5.95 -10.55 10.53
N THR A 86 -6.31 -11.83 10.36
CA THR A 86 -5.45 -12.94 10.75
C THR A 86 -4.18 -12.99 9.91
N ARG A 87 -4.27 -12.84 8.60
CA ARG A 87 -3.10 -12.80 7.69
C ARG A 87 -2.21 -11.60 7.97
N PHE A 88 -2.80 -10.44 8.16
CA PHE A 88 -2.08 -9.23 8.51
C PHE A 88 -1.27 -9.41 9.81
N ASN A 89 -1.90 -9.92 10.87
CA ASN A 89 -1.24 -10.16 12.15
C ASN A 89 -0.05 -11.12 12.03
N GLY A 90 -0.20 -12.19 11.24
CA GLY A 90 0.89 -13.15 10.98
C GLY A 90 2.09 -12.53 10.27
N GLN A 91 1.85 -11.56 9.39
CA GLN A 91 2.88 -10.94 8.55
C GLN A 91 3.53 -9.69 9.16
N LEU A 92 2.88 -9.06 10.13
CA LEU A 92 3.31 -7.76 10.65
C LEU A 92 4.70 -7.77 11.27
N THR A 93 5.03 -8.79 12.05
CA THR A 93 6.34 -8.90 12.71
C THR A 93 7.48 -8.94 11.66
N ASP A 94 7.28 -9.69 10.58
CA ASP A 94 8.27 -9.82 9.52
C ASP A 94 8.38 -8.51 8.70
N ALA A 95 7.25 -7.81 8.48
CA ALA A 95 7.22 -6.52 7.82
C ALA A 95 7.98 -5.44 8.64
N LEU A 96 7.76 -5.41 9.95
CA LEU A 96 8.51 -4.53 10.87
C LEU A 96 10.00 -4.86 10.85
N GLU A 97 10.37 -6.14 10.90
CA GLU A 97 11.77 -6.56 10.87
C GLU A 97 12.47 -6.21 9.55
N LEU A 98 11.81 -6.42 8.40
CA LEU A 98 12.37 -6.00 7.11
C LEU A 98 12.57 -4.48 7.06
N THR A 99 11.59 -3.70 7.54
CA THR A 99 11.67 -2.24 7.55
C THR A 99 12.76 -1.74 8.51
N ARG A 100 12.93 -2.39 9.68
CA ARG A 100 14.02 -2.09 10.60
C ARG A 100 15.38 -2.28 9.94
N ARG A 101 15.58 -3.40 9.23
CA ARG A 101 16.83 -3.67 8.48
C ARG A 101 17.08 -2.65 7.38
N ALA A 102 16.03 -2.26 6.65
CA ALA A 102 16.15 -1.21 5.64
C ALA A 102 16.53 0.14 6.25
N LYS A 103 15.97 0.45 7.43
CA LYS A 103 16.32 1.67 8.16
C LYS A 103 17.78 1.67 8.60
N GLU A 104 18.28 0.56 9.12
CA GLU A 104 19.70 0.43 9.49
C GLU A 104 20.62 0.61 8.29
N LEU A 105 20.28 0.03 7.12
CA LEU A 105 21.04 0.23 5.88
C LEU A 105 21.02 1.70 5.43
N ALA A 106 19.85 2.33 5.44
CA ALA A 106 19.71 3.72 5.04
C ALA A 106 20.46 4.67 5.98
N ASP A 107 20.35 4.46 7.29
CA ASP A 107 21.06 5.25 8.29
C ASP A 107 22.59 5.08 8.15
N HIS A 108 23.08 3.85 7.96
CA HIS A 108 24.49 3.56 7.74
C HIS A 108 25.04 4.26 6.49
N ASP A 109 24.28 4.25 5.40
CA ASP A 109 24.68 4.84 4.12
C ASP A 109 24.40 6.37 4.07
N GLY A 110 23.75 6.95 5.08
CA GLY A 110 23.33 8.36 5.08
C GLY A 110 22.29 8.65 4.00
N LYS A 111 21.37 7.70 3.72
CA LYS A 111 20.36 7.76 2.66
C LYS A 111 18.95 7.81 3.22
N LYS A 112 17.99 8.21 2.38
CA LYS A 112 16.58 8.23 2.74
C LYS A 112 15.97 6.84 2.62
N LEU A 113 14.91 6.61 3.41
CA LEU A 113 14.08 5.42 3.33
C LEU A 113 12.63 5.83 3.18
N SER A 114 11.91 5.12 2.31
CA SER A 114 10.45 5.17 2.21
C SER A 114 9.86 3.76 2.17
N VAL A 115 8.54 3.67 2.35
CA VAL A 115 7.82 2.40 2.31
C VAL A 115 6.69 2.46 1.28
N THR A 116 6.38 1.32 0.66
CA THR A 116 5.28 1.20 -0.30
C THR A 116 4.63 -0.17 -0.23
N GLY A 117 3.45 -0.31 -0.83
CA GLY A 117 2.75 -1.58 -0.97
C GLY A 117 1.37 -1.42 -1.59
N HIS A 118 0.83 -2.53 -2.10
CA HIS A 118 -0.49 -2.63 -2.69
C HIS A 118 -1.37 -3.55 -1.84
N SER A 119 -2.67 -3.27 -1.76
CA SER A 119 -3.66 -4.10 -1.05
C SER A 119 -3.26 -4.35 0.42
N LEU A 120 -3.15 -5.60 0.89
CA LEU A 120 -2.67 -5.94 2.23
C LEU A 120 -1.23 -5.44 2.49
N GLY A 121 -0.35 -5.46 1.47
CA GLY A 121 0.98 -4.86 1.55
C GLY A 121 0.94 -3.36 1.79
N GLY A 122 -0.08 -2.68 1.28
CA GLY A 122 -0.35 -1.27 1.57
C GLY A 122 -0.75 -1.03 3.03
N ALA A 123 -1.51 -1.94 3.64
CA ALA A 123 -1.79 -1.88 5.09
C ALA A 123 -0.51 -2.06 5.92
N LEU A 124 0.36 -3.01 5.53
CA LEU A 124 1.67 -3.19 6.17
C LEU A 124 2.55 -1.93 6.01
N ALA A 125 2.53 -1.29 4.83
CA ALA A 125 3.23 -0.03 4.59
C ALA A 125 2.73 1.10 5.49
N GLN A 126 1.42 1.23 5.72
CA GLN A 126 0.85 2.21 6.65
C GLN A 126 1.37 1.99 8.08
N VAL A 127 1.39 0.74 8.57
CA VAL A 127 1.84 0.43 9.94
C VAL A 127 3.34 0.65 10.08
N THR A 128 4.15 0.20 9.12
CA THR A 128 5.61 0.39 9.18
C THR A 128 6.00 1.86 9.03
N ALA A 129 5.29 2.63 8.19
CA ALA A 129 5.44 4.07 8.10
C ALA A 129 5.17 4.78 9.44
N HIS A 130 4.06 4.44 10.09
CA HIS A 130 3.73 4.99 11.40
C HIS A 130 4.76 4.62 12.46
N HIS A 131 5.13 3.32 12.54
CA HIS A 131 6.03 2.81 13.57
C HIS A 131 7.44 3.42 13.50
N TYR A 132 7.97 3.59 12.28
CA TYR A 132 9.32 4.11 12.05
C TYR A 132 9.36 5.58 11.62
N ASN A 133 8.22 6.27 11.58
CA ASN A 133 8.07 7.65 11.10
C ASN A 133 8.68 7.85 9.71
N LEU A 134 8.28 6.99 8.75
CA LEU A 134 8.79 6.99 7.39
C LEU A 134 7.77 7.60 6.42
N PRO A 135 8.24 8.31 5.38
CA PRO A 135 7.37 8.68 4.26
C PRO A 135 7.03 7.43 3.44
N GLY A 136 5.91 7.49 2.73
CA GLY A 136 5.52 6.37 1.87
C GLY A 136 4.26 6.61 1.08
N GLU A 137 3.94 5.63 0.25
CA GLU A 137 2.74 5.59 -0.57
C GLU A 137 2.17 4.17 -0.60
N ALA A 138 0.86 4.07 -0.54
CA ALA A 138 0.15 2.80 -0.68
C ALA A 138 -0.89 2.88 -1.79
N PHE A 139 -1.10 1.76 -2.49
CA PHE A 139 -1.97 1.67 -3.67
C PHE A 139 -3.11 0.70 -3.38
N ASN A 140 -4.35 1.18 -3.47
CA ASN A 140 -5.55 0.46 -3.09
C ASN A 140 -5.37 -0.35 -1.79
N PRO A 141 -4.85 0.27 -0.72
CA PRO A 141 -4.53 -0.44 0.51
C PRO A 141 -5.79 -0.78 1.30
N TYR A 142 -5.74 -1.86 2.08
CA TYR A 142 -6.67 -2.03 3.18
C TYR A 142 -6.37 -1.00 4.28
N GLY A 143 -7.41 -0.45 4.93
CA GLY A 143 -7.22 0.57 5.97
C GLY A 143 -6.60 0.01 7.26
N ALA A 144 -5.40 0.49 7.60
CA ALA A 144 -4.64 -0.03 8.75
C ALA A 144 -5.29 0.26 10.11
N ASN A 145 -6.06 1.33 10.21
CA ASN A 145 -6.75 1.71 11.46
C ASN A 145 -7.77 0.66 11.93
N SER A 146 -8.40 -0.08 10.99
CA SER A 146 -9.35 -1.14 11.31
C SER A 146 -8.70 -2.42 11.88
N LEU A 147 -7.37 -2.54 11.82
CA LEU A 147 -6.63 -3.76 12.17
C LEU A 147 -6.20 -3.84 13.63
N GLY A 148 -6.65 -2.93 14.49
CA GLY A 148 -6.48 -3.03 15.95
C GLY A 148 -5.13 -2.55 16.51
N TYR A 149 -4.23 -2.03 15.70
CA TYR A 149 -2.88 -1.58 16.12
C TYR A 149 -2.82 -0.14 16.64
N ARG A 150 -3.97 0.49 16.88
CA ARG A 150 -4.05 1.90 17.34
C ARG A 150 -3.33 2.88 16.42
N ILE A 151 -3.32 2.57 15.13
CA ILE A 151 -2.78 3.48 14.12
C ILE A 151 -3.74 4.66 13.99
N PRO A 152 -3.27 5.91 14.09
CA PRO A 152 -4.13 7.08 13.99
C PRO A 152 -4.76 7.18 12.59
N GLU A 153 -6.01 7.68 12.55
CA GLU A 153 -6.67 8.05 11.30
C GLU A 153 -6.12 9.38 10.80
N GLY A 154 -5.96 9.48 9.48
CA GLY A 154 -5.48 10.71 8.86
C GLY A 154 -3.98 10.96 9.06
N GLN A 155 -3.53 12.16 8.70
CA GLN A 155 -2.13 12.57 8.77
C GLN A 155 -1.82 13.12 10.17
N PRO A 156 -0.95 12.49 10.98
CA PRO A 156 -0.48 13.07 12.24
C PRO A 156 0.31 14.36 12.00
N GLY A 157 0.15 15.35 12.86
CA GLY A 157 0.70 16.68 12.66
C GLY A 157 2.21 16.79 12.44
N ASN A 158 3.01 15.85 12.98
CA ASN A 158 4.48 15.85 12.89
C ASN A 158 5.03 14.55 12.29
N ALA A 159 4.20 13.74 11.63
CA ALA A 159 4.66 12.51 11.01
C ALA A 159 5.22 12.76 9.61
N ALA A 160 6.08 11.85 9.16
CA ALA A 160 6.51 11.81 7.77
C ALA A 160 5.29 11.65 6.82
N PRO A 161 5.28 12.29 5.64
CA PRO A 161 4.13 12.26 4.75
C PRO A 161 3.84 10.84 4.25
N PHE A 162 2.57 10.44 4.33
CA PHE A 162 2.10 9.17 3.78
C PHE A 162 0.83 9.39 2.95
N THR A 163 0.78 8.83 1.75
CA THR A 163 -0.35 8.99 0.83
C THR A 163 -0.91 7.63 0.42
N ASN A 164 -2.23 7.49 0.52
CA ASN A 164 -2.96 6.32 0.05
C ASN A 164 -3.66 6.67 -1.27
N HIS A 165 -3.29 6.03 -2.35
CA HIS A 165 -3.89 6.17 -3.67
C HIS A 165 -5.00 5.13 -3.82
N VAL A 166 -6.25 5.57 -3.90
CA VAL A 166 -7.45 4.72 -3.83
C VAL A 166 -8.29 4.90 -5.08
N MET A 167 -8.63 3.81 -5.75
CA MET A 167 -9.65 3.81 -6.82
C MET A 167 -11.05 3.84 -6.21
N ALA A 168 -11.92 4.70 -6.71
CA ALA A 168 -13.27 4.92 -6.17
C ALA A 168 -14.16 3.67 -6.16
N GLY A 169 -13.90 2.71 -7.04
CA GLY A 169 -14.61 1.42 -7.12
C GLY A 169 -13.94 0.27 -6.38
N ASP A 170 -12.84 0.52 -5.63
CA ASP A 170 -12.11 -0.54 -4.94
C ASP A 170 -12.68 -0.83 -3.56
N PHE A 171 -13.30 -1.99 -3.42
CA PHE A 171 -13.89 -2.46 -2.16
C PHE A 171 -12.82 -2.79 -1.08
N VAL A 172 -11.60 -3.11 -1.46
CA VAL A 172 -10.50 -3.38 -0.52
C VAL A 172 -10.18 -2.13 0.27
N SER A 173 -10.05 -1.00 -0.43
CA SER A 173 -9.77 0.30 0.19
C SER A 173 -10.93 0.83 1.04
N ALA A 174 -12.16 0.40 0.78
CA ALA A 174 -13.32 0.73 1.60
C ALA A 174 -13.36 -0.03 2.93
N GLY A 175 -12.52 -1.06 3.12
CA GLY A 175 -12.53 -1.97 4.26
C GLY A 175 -12.00 -1.39 5.57
N GLY A 176 -11.66 -0.09 5.65
CA GLY A 176 -11.21 0.54 6.88
C GLY A 176 -10.63 1.94 6.67
N LYS A 177 -10.32 2.60 7.79
CA LYS A 177 -9.74 3.95 7.78
C LYS A 177 -8.23 3.89 7.57
N HIS A 178 -7.70 4.86 6.83
CA HIS A 178 -6.31 4.90 6.43
C HIS A 178 -5.46 5.80 7.33
N TYR A 179 -4.21 5.38 7.56
CA TYR A 179 -3.17 6.25 8.07
C TYR A 179 -2.60 7.08 6.92
N GLY A 180 -2.50 8.39 7.13
CA GLY A 180 -2.03 9.33 6.11
C GLY A 180 -3.15 9.89 5.23
N ARG A 181 -2.78 10.69 4.24
CA ARG A 181 -3.68 11.33 3.30
C ARG A 181 -4.27 10.30 2.33
N VAL A 182 -5.55 10.45 2.00
CA VAL A 182 -6.19 9.65 0.95
C VAL A 182 -6.35 10.51 -0.31
N GLU A 183 -5.87 10.01 -1.44
CA GLU A 183 -6.13 10.54 -2.78
C GLU A 183 -6.98 9.55 -3.54
N MET A 184 -8.21 9.98 -3.88
CA MET A 184 -9.17 9.13 -4.58
C MET A 184 -9.12 9.39 -6.08
N TYR A 185 -9.07 8.33 -6.86
CA TYR A 185 -9.10 8.34 -8.32
C TYR A 185 -10.35 7.62 -8.81
N ALA A 186 -10.98 8.17 -9.85
CA ALA A 186 -12.14 7.56 -10.48
C ALA A 186 -11.97 7.55 -12.00
N LEU A 187 -12.38 6.47 -12.65
CA LEU A 187 -12.46 6.41 -14.10
C LEU A 187 -13.63 7.32 -14.57
N PRO A 188 -13.55 7.88 -15.79
CA PRO A 188 -14.65 8.69 -16.35
C PRO A 188 -16.00 7.97 -16.36
N SER A 189 -16.03 6.65 -16.55
CA SER A 189 -17.21 5.80 -16.46
C SER A 189 -17.78 5.72 -15.04
N GLU A 190 -16.92 5.63 -14.03
CA GLU A 190 -17.32 5.59 -12.61
C GLU A 190 -17.86 6.94 -12.15
N LEU A 191 -17.26 8.05 -12.60
CA LEU A 191 -17.76 9.40 -12.31
C LEU A 191 -19.21 9.61 -12.78
N LYS A 192 -19.58 9.04 -13.92
CA LYS A 192 -20.96 9.10 -14.42
C LYS A 192 -21.91 8.37 -13.49
N THR A 193 -21.54 7.19 -13.02
CA THR A 193 -22.35 6.39 -12.09
C THR A 193 -22.48 7.08 -10.73
N LEU A 194 -21.40 7.59 -10.17
CA LEU A 194 -21.38 8.30 -8.88
C LEU A 194 -22.27 9.55 -8.92
N ARG A 195 -22.22 10.33 -10.00
CA ARG A 195 -23.12 11.49 -10.19
C ARG A 195 -24.58 11.09 -10.24
N THR A 196 -24.90 9.97 -10.85
CA THR A 196 -26.28 9.46 -10.94
C THR A 196 -26.79 9.02 -9.57
N VAL A 197 -25.97 8.34 -8.77
CA VAL A 197 -26.29 7.90 -7.40
C VAL A 197 -26.47 9.12 -6.48
N GLU A 198 -25.57 10.10 -6.55
CA GLU A 198 -25.67 11.33 -5.77
C GLU A 198 -26.94 12.12 -6.12
N PHE A 199 -27.28 12.22 -7.41
CA PHE A 199 -28.52 12.86 -7.86
C PHE A 199 -29.75 12.10 -7.35
N ALA A 200 -29.76 10.77 -7.43
CA ALA A 200 -30.86 9.94 -6.93
C ALA A 200 -31.01 10.06 -5.41
N SER A 201 -29.91 10.08 -4.63
CA SER A 201 -29.97 10.25 -3.17
C SER A 201 -30.49 11.62 -2.75
N ARG A 202 -30.16 12.68 -3.49
CA ARG A 202 -30.70 14.04 -3.26
C ARG A 202 -32.20 14.11 -3.57
N LEU A 203 -32.67 13.42 -4.61
CA LEU A 203 -34.10 13.34 -4.95
C LEU A 203 -34.91 12.64 -3.83
N VAL A 204 -34.40 11.50 -3.33
CA VAL A 204 -35.07 10.75 -2.24
C VAL A 204 -35.03 11.55 -0.92
N GLY A 205 -33.89 12.20 -0.60
CA GLY A 205 -33.78 13.05 0.60
C GLY A 205 -34.65 14.31 0.54
N GLY A 206 -34.85 14.88 -0.66
CA GLY A 206 -35.77 16.01 -0.87
C GLY A 206 -37.23 15.65 -0.64
N MET A 207 -37.66 14.47 -1.12
CA MET A 207 -39.05 13.99 -0.89
C MET A 207 -39.37 13.67 0.57
N ALA A 208 -38.39 13.28 1.36
CA ALA A 208 -38.57 13.03 2.80
C ALA A 208 -38.76 14.32 3.61
N ASN A 209 -38.26 15.45 3.15
CA ASN A 209 -38.40 16.75 3.84
C ASN A 209 -39.70 17.51 3.44
N GLU A 210 -40.39 17.13 2.37
CA GLU A 210 -41.68 17.74 2.03
C GLU A 210 -42.89 17.01 2.64
N ALA A 211 -42.66 15.89 3.32
CA ALA A 211 -43.72 15.08 3.97
C ALA A 211 -43.74 15.23 5.52
N ALA A 212 -43.02 16.17 6.09
CA ALA A 212 -43.01 16.57 7.50
C ALA A 212 -43.45 18.03 7.63
#